data_bed1af0b4c48782facb8665c431f923e
#
_entry.id   bed1af0b4c48782facb8665c431f923e
#
_cell.length_a   1.000
_cell.length_b   1.000
_cell.length_c   1.000
_cell.angle_alpha   90.00
_cell.angle_beta   90.00
_cell.angle_gamma   90.00
#
_symmetry.space_group_name_H-M   'P 1'
#
loop_
_entity.id
_entity.type
_entity.pdbx_description
1 polymer ?
#
loop_
_entity_poly.entity_id
_entity_poly.type
_entity_poly.pdbx_seq_one_letter_code
_entity_poly.pdbx_strand_id
1 'polypeptide(L)'
;AFNSGLIRAPIHLYHGNENQMIEVFDEVKEKDWIMCSWRSHYQCLLKGVPEDELYRDILAGRSISLCYPKERIFSSAIVGGSISIATGVALSISKKGGSNRVHCFVGDMTAETGIAHECIKYSENFDLPIRFIVEDNRKSVCTDTYEAWGMTGSSYLEYGGNKVVYYQYETSYPHAGAGERVQF
;
A
#
# COMPACT_ATOMS: atom_id res chain seq x y z
N ALA A 1 -11.67 4.15 -20.39
CA ALA A 1 -10.41 3.79 -21.07
C ALA A 1 -10.13 2.28 -20.94
N PHE A 2 -10.17 1.70 -19.74
CA PHE A 2 -9.89 0.26 -19.53
C PHE A 2 -10.89 -0.64 -20.25
N ASN A 3 -12.20 -0.47 -20.05
CA ASN A 3 -13.25 -1.28 -20.66
C ASN A 3 -13.35 -1.11 -22.19
N SER A 4 -12.79 -0.03 -22.72
CA SER A 4 -12.70 0.19 -24.19
C SER A 4 -11.43 -0.38 -24.81
N GLY A 5 -10.60 -1.07 -24.04
CA GLY A 5 -9.35 -1.70 -24.50
C GLY A 5 -8.21 -0.74 -24.82
N LEU A 6 -8.32 0.52 -24.40
CA LEU A 6 -7.25 1.51 -24.58
C LEU A 6 -6.05 1.23 -23.63
N ILE A 7 -6.29 0.57 -22.50
CA ILE A 7 -5.27 0.19 -21.55
C ILE A 7 -5.14 -1.32 -21.55
N ARG A 8 -3.98 -1.82 -21.97
CA ARG A 8 -3.66 -3.26 -22.04
C ARG A 8 -2.74 -3.69 -20.91
N ALA A 9 -3.09 -3.31 -19.67
CA ALA A 9 -2.33 -3.61 -18.49
C ALA A 9 -3.27 -3.74 -17.29
N PRO A 10 -2.87 -4.45 -16.21
CA PRO A 10 -3.66 -4.52 -14.99
C PRO A 10 -3.86 -3.14 -14.37
N ILE A 11 -5.08 -2.89 -13.92
CA ILE A 11 -5.43 -1.70 -13.12
C ILE A 11 -6.17 -2.18 -11.89
N HIS A 12 -5.77 -1.68 -10.73
CA HIS A 12 -6.42 -1.97 -9.45
C HIS A 12 -6.83 -0.66 -8.79
N LEU A 13 -8.14 -0.44 -8.72
CA LEU A 13 -8.70 0.77 -8.12
C LEU A 13 -9.07 0.53 -6.65
N TYR A 14 -9.04 1.59 -5.87
CA TYR A 14 -9.64 1.64 -4.55
C TYR A 14 -11.14 1.90 -4.63
N HIS A 15 -11.87 1.47 -3.63
CA HIS A 15 -13.22 1.86 -3.33
C HIS A 15 -13.60 1.45 -1.91
N GLY A 16 -14.23 2.37 -1.18
CA GLY A 16 -14.80 2.11 0.14
C GLY A 16 -13.84 2.38 1.31
N ASN A 17 -12.62 2.88 1.04
CA ASN A 17 -11.65 3.26 2.07
C ASN A 17 -11.20 4.73 1.98
N GLU A 18 -11.96 5.56 1.30
CA GLU A 18 -11.60 6.96 1.04
C GLU A 18 -11.44 7.76 2.34
N ASN A 19 -12.36 7.61 3.28
CA ASN A 19 -12.30 8.33 4.55
C ASN A 19 -11.09 7.90 5.39
N GLN A 20 -10.86 6.60 5.52
CA GLN A 20 -9.72 6.07 6.27
C GLN A 20 -8.40 6.49 5.64
N MET A 21 -8.32 6.53 4.31
CA MET A 21 -7.15 7.00 3.60
C MET A 21 -6.86 8.49 3.89
N ILE A 22 -7.90 9.33 3.89
CA ILE A 22 -7.77 10.75 4.24
C ILE A 22 -7.28 10.91 5.68
N GLU A 23 -7.88 10.20 6.64
CA GLU A 23 -7.46 10.22 8.05
C GLU A 23 -5.98 9.83 8.22
N VAL A 24 -5.51 8.80 7.51
CA VAL A 24 -4.08 8.43 7.53
C VAL A 24 -3.22 9.56 6.96
N PHE A 25 -3.68 10.21 5.89
CA PHE A 25 -2.92 11.27 5.23
C PHE A 25 -2.90 12.60 6.00
N ASP A 26 -3.80 12.83 6.96
CA ASP A 26 -3.72 13.97 7.88
C ASP A 26 -2.42 13.98 8.71
N GLU A 27 -1.81 12.82 8.91
CA GLU A 27 -0.52 12.70 9.61
C GLU A 27 0.70 12.68 8.67
N VAL A 28 0.50 12.54 7.37
CA VAL A 28 1.58 12.47 6.36
C VAL A 28 2.13 13.86 6.07
N LYS A 29 3.43 14.03 6.25
CA LYS A 29 4.13 15.29 5.95
C LYS A 29 4.71 15.28 4.53
N GLU A 30 4.96 16.48 4.01
CA GLU A 30 5.54 16.66 2.67
C GLU A 30 6.81 15.81 2.44
N LYS A 31 7.69 15.75 3.45
CA LYS A 31 8.98 15.03 3.36
C LYS A 31 8.91 13.53 3.68
N ASP A 32 7.74 13.01 4.02
CA ASP A 32 7.58 11.59 4.31
C ASP A 32 7.55 10.76 3.02
N TRP A 33 8.00 9.52 3.12
CA TRP A 33 7.93 8.54 2.05
C TRP A 33 6.65 7.73 2.13
N ILE A 34 6.03 7.51 0.98
CA ILE A 34 4.88 6.63 0.81
C ILE A 34 5.32 5.41 -0.01
N MET A 35 5.18 4.23 0.57
CA MET A 35 5.47 2.95 -0.05
C MET A 35 4.17 2.16 -0.16
N CYS A 36 3.83 1.68 -1.35
CA CYS A 36 2.54 1.07 -1.61
C CYS A 36 2.68 -0.30 -2.27
N SER A 37 1.60 -1.06 -2.20
CA SER A 37 1.34 -2.20 -3.08
C SER A 37 0.92 -1.71 -4.49
N TRP A 38 0.43 -2.61 -5.33
CA TRP A 38 -0.04 -2.29 -6.69
C TRP A 38 -1.27 -1.39 -6.75
N ARG A 39 -2.01 -1.19 -5.66
CA ARG A 39 -3.12 -0.25 -5.56
C ARG A 39 -2.62 1.01 -4.87
N SER A 40 -2.36 2.06 -5.64
CA SER A 40 -1.64 3.24 -5.10
C SER A 40 -2.09 4.59 -5.68
N HIS A 41 -3.18 4.62 -6.46
CA HIS A 41 -3.60 5.86 -7.11
C HIS A 41 -4.05 6.94 -6.11
N TYR A 42 -4.78 6.56 -5.05
CA TYR A 42 -5.21 7.51 -4.02
C TYR A 42 -4.01 8.11 -3.27
N GLN A 43 -3.04 7.29 -2.91
CA GLN A 43 -1.81 7.76 -2.26
C GLN A 43 -1.03 8.72 -3.17
N CYS A 44 -0.97 8.45 -4.48
CA CYS A 44 -0.34 9.35 -5.43
C CYS A 44 -1.03 10.72 -5.45
N LEU A 45 -2.36 10.75 -5.58
CA LEU A 45 -3.13 12.00 -5.60
C LEU A 45 -3.00 12.77 -4.29
N LEU A 46 -3.18 12.11 -3.15
CA LEU A 46 -3.10 12.72 -1.83
C LEU A 46 -1.68 13.23 -1.51
N LYS A 47 -0.65 12.63 -2.11
CA LYS A 47 0.73 13.08 -1.95
C LYS A 47 1.12 14.22 -2.90
N GLY A 48 0.23 14.58 -3.82
CA GLY A 48 0.39 15.71 -4.71
C GLY A 48 0.99 15.38 -6.08
N VAL A 49 0.97 14.10 -6.49
CA VAL A 49 1.28 13.75 -7.89
C VAL A 49 0.24 14.42 -8.80
N PRO A 50 0.65 15.16 -9.83
CA PRO A 50 -0.28 15.80 -10.75
C PRO A 50 -1.22 14.78 -11.41
N GLU A 51 -2.52 15.06 -11.40
CA GLU A 51 -3.55 14.15 -11.91
C GLU A 51 -3.30 13.78 -13.38
N ASP A 52 -2.88 14.73 -14.21
CA ASP A 52 -2.59 14.50 -15.63
C ASP A 52 -1.33 13.64 -15.85
N GLU A 53 -0.36 13.70 -14.95
CA GLU A 53 0.82 12.82 -14.96
C GLU A 53 0.44 11.39 -14.60
N LEU A 54 -0.29 11.22 -13.50
CA LEU A 54 -0.81 9.92 -13.07
C LEU A 54 -1.69 9.28 -14.15
N TYR A 55 -2.59 10.06 -14.74
CA TYR A 55 -3.49 9.58 -15.79
C TYR A 55 -2.72 9.14 -17.04
N ARG A 56 -1.71 9.89 -17.48
CA ARG A 56 -0.83 9.49 -18.59
C ARG A 56 -0.10 8.18 -18.31
N ASP A 57 0.37 7.98 -17.07
CA ASP A 57 1.04 6.76 -16.69
C ASP A 57 0.09 5.56 -16.70
N ILE A 58 -1.13 5.71 -16.22
CA ILE A 58 -2.17 4.68 -16.27
C ILE A 58 -2.50 4.31 -17.73
N LEU A 59 -2.69 5.30 -18.60
CA LEU A 59 -2.95 5.06 -20.03
C LEU A 59 -1.79 4.36 -20.73
N ALA A 60 -0.56 4.62 -20.29
CA ALA A 60 0.64 3.95 -20.81
C ALA A 60 0.86 2.55 -20.21
N GLY A 61 -0.08 2.03 -19.40
CA GLY A 61 0.02 0.72 -18.76
C GLY A 61 0.87 0.69 -17.50
N ARG A 62 1.33 1.82 -17.01
CA ARG A 62 2.06 1.96 -15.74
C ARG A 62 1.08 2.32 -14.63
N SER A 63 0.43 1.32 -14.07
CA SER A 63 -0.56 1.51 -13.01
C SER A 63 -0.19 0.80 -11.71
N ILE A 64 0.33 -0.43 -11.81
CA ILE A 64 0.61 -1.29 -10.65
C ILE A 64 2.02 -1.12 -10.08
N SER A 65 2.86 -0.34 -10.75
CA SER A 65 4.23 -0.02 -10.30
C SER A 65 4.52 1.42 -10.69
N LEU A 66 4.32 2.32 -9.74
CA LEU A 66 4.51 3.77 -9.90
C LEU A 66 5.70 4.23 -9.07
N CYS A 67 6.44 5.20 -9.60
CA CYS A 67 7.59 5.77 -8.90
C CYS A 67 7.66 7.27 -9.19
N TYR A 68 7.35 8.08 -8.17
CA TYR A 68 7.42 9.53 -8.21
C TYR A 68 8.41 10.03 -7.15
N PRO A 69 9.71 10.10 -7.46
CA PRO A 69 10.74 10.43 -6.47
C PRO A 69 10.61 11.83 -5.88
N LYS A 70 10.07 12.79 -6.63
CA LYS A 70 9.84 14.17 -6.15
C LYS A 70 8.80 14.18 -5.02
N GLU A 71 7.72 13.47 -5.22
CA GLU A 71 6.62 13.31 -4.26
C GLU A 71 6.91 12.24 -3.21
N ARG A 72 8.06 11.53 -3.35
CA ARG A 72 8.50 10.45 -2.47
C ARG A 72 7.52 9.30 -2.39
N ILE A 73 7.04 8.87 -3.55
CA ILE A 73 6.15 7.73 -3.72
C ILE A 73 6.85 6.61 -4.48
N PHE A 74 6.65 5.40 -3.99
CA PHE A 74 7.02 4.17 -4.67
C PHE A 74 5.94 3.11 -4.47
N SER A 75 5.55 2.43 -5.54
CA SER A 75 4.68 1.25 -5.47
C SER A 75 5.29 0.05 -6.18
N SER A 76 4.93 -1.14 -5.71
CA SER A 76 5.42 -2.41 -6.23
C SER A 76 4.27 -3.38 -6.47
N ALA A 77 4.29 -4.05 -7.61
CA ALA A 77 3.38 -5.16 -7.92
C ALA A 77 3.80 -6.48 -7.26
N ILE A 78 4.99 -6.53 -6.67
CA ILE A 78 5.49 -7.72 -5.96
C ILE A 78 4.88 -7.73 -4.56
N VAL A 79 4.16 -8.80 -4.21
CA VAL A 79 3.59 -8.98 -2.87
C VAL A 79 4.71 -8.93 -1.82
N GLY A 80 4.56 -8.05 -0.83
CA GLY A 80 5.59 -7.81 0.19
C GLY A 80 6.82 -7.03 -0.28
N GLY A 81 6.99 -6.78 -1.59
CA GLY A 81 8.18 -6.13 -2.13
C GLY A 81 8.43 -4.71 -1.63
N SER A 82 7.38 -3.95 -1.36
CA SER A 82 7.49 -2.60 -0.79
C SER A 82 7.92 -2.59 0.68
N ILE A 83 7.64 -3.65 1.43
CA ILE A 83 7.84 -3.71 2.90
C ILE A 83 9.32 -3.63 3.27
N SER A 84 10.15 -4.48 2.69
CA SER A 84 11.59 -4.49 2.96
C SER A 84 12.28 -3.22 2.45
N ILE A 85 11.84 -2.68 1.31
CA ILE A 85 12.34 -1.40 0.78
C ILE A 85 11.97 -0.27 1.75
N ALA A 86 10.74 -0.22 2.23
CA ALA A 86 10.27 0.76 3.21
C ALA A 86 11.09 0.71 4.50
N THR A 87 11.34 -0.49 5.02
CA THR A 87 12.16 -0.72 6.20
C THR A 87 13.60 -0.22 6.00
N GLY A 88 14.20 -0.50 4.83
CA GLY A 88 15.54 0.00 4.47
C GLY A 88 15.61 1.52 4.37
N VAL A 89 14.58 2.16 3.79
CA VAL A 89 14.48 3.63 3.75
C VAL A 89 14.35 4.20 5.15
N ALA A 90 13.50 3.63 6.01
CA ALA A 90 13.34 4.06 7.40
C ALA A 90 14.64 3.91 8.20
N LEU A 91 15.37 2.82 8.03
CA LEU A 91 16.70 2.62 8.62
C LEU A 91 17.69 3.70 8.17
N SER A 92 17.69 4.03 6.88
CA SER A 92 18.54 5.11 6.35
C SER A 92 18.20 6.47 6.97
N ILE A 93 16.90 6.78 7.13
CA ILE A 93 16.44 8.01 7.78
C ILE A 93 16.93 8.05 9.23
N SER A 94 16.72 6.98 9.99
CA SER A 94 17.15 6.87 11.38
C SER A 94 18.67 7.07 11.50
N LYS A 95 19.48 6.38 10.71
CA LYS A 95 20.96 6.49 10.75
C LYS A 95 21.48 7.88 10.38
N LYS A 96 20.72 8.64 9.58
CA LYS A 96 21.09 10.02 9.18
C LYS A 96 20.54 11.08 10.14
N GLY A 97 19.82 10.69 11.20
CA GLY A 97 19.16 11.62 12.11
C GLY A 97 18.05 12.44 11.44
N GLY A 98 17.42 11.90 10.40
CA GLY A 98 16.29 12.54 9.71
C GLY A 98 15.02 12.52 10.55
N SER A 99 14.14 13.52 10.32
CA SER A 99 12.86 13.66 11.04
C SER A 99 11.63 13.21 10.24
N ASN A 100 11.81 12.85 8.97
CA ASN A 100 10.74 12.34 8.12
C ASN A 100 10.47 10.85 8.38
N ARG A 101 9.29 10.40 8.01
CA ARG A 101 8.81 9.03 8.22
C ARG A 101 8.61 8.30 6.91
N VAL A 102 8.41 6.99 7.03
CA VAL A 102 7.93 6.13 5.96
C VAL A 102 6.54 5.61 6.33
N HIS A 103 5.59 5.73 5.42
CA HIS A 103 4.27 5.14 5.53
C HIS A 103 4.15 4.03 4.48
N CYS A 104 4.07 2.77 4.94
CA CYS A 104 4.05 1.58 4.09
C CYS A 104 2.65 0.99 4.09
N PHE A 105 1.93 1.16 2.97
CA PHE A 105 0.57 0.65 2.78
C PHE A 105 0.61 -0.78 2.26
N VAL A 106 -0.05 -1.69 2.95
CA VAL A 106 -0.07 -3.12 2.66
C VAL A 106 -1.47 -3.69 2.84
N GLY A 107 -1.85 -4.67 2.02
CA GLY A 107 -3.09 -5.42 2.23
C GLY A 107 -2.95 -6.41 3.39
N ASP A 108 -4.08 -6.78 3.97
CA ASP A 108 -4.22 -7.71 5.09
C ASP A 108 -3.49 -9.05 4.88
N MET A 109 -3.69 -9.71 3.73
CA MET A 109 -3.00 -10.98 3.45
C MET A 109 -1.48 -10.80 3.35
N THR A 110 -1.00 -9.66 2.83
CA THR A 110 0.42 -9.35 2.77
C THR A 110 1.01 -9.11 4.17
N ALA A 111 0.23 -8.50 5.07
CA ALA A 111 0.64 -8.26 6.45
C ALA A 111 0.85 -9.55 7.25
N GLU A 112 0.22 -10.65 6.85
CA GLU A 112 0.41 -11.98 7.47
C GLU A 112 1.61 -12.77 6.90
N THR A 113 2.36 -12.21 5.96
CA THR A 113 3.55 -12.88 5.42
C THR A 113 4.74 -12.80 6.37
N GLY A 114 5.64 -13.78 6.29
CA GLY A 114 6.88 -13.80 7.08
C GLY A 114 7.71 -12.53 6.91
N ILE A 115 7.81 -12.00 5.68
CA ILE A 115 8.55 -10.75 5.42
C ILE A 115 7.93 -9.54 6.14
N ALA A 116 6.60 -9.47 6.26
CA ALA A 116 5.93 -8.41 7.01
C ALA A 116 6.26 -8.54 8.51
N HIS A 117 6.16 -9.74 9.07
CA HIS A 117 6.51 -10.02 10.46
C HIS A 117 7.95 -9.63 10.80
N GLU A 118 8.91 -10.02 9.96
CA GLU A 118 10.33 -9.66 10.15
C GLU A 118 10.55 -8.16 10.11
N CYS A 119 9.99 -7.47 9.13
CA CYS A 119 10.16 -6.03 8.95
C CYS A 119 9.48 -5.23 10.07
N ILE A 120 8.28 -5.61 10.49
CA ILE A 120 7.57 -4.97 11.60
C ILE A 120 8.36 -5.16 12.90
N LYS A 121 8.74 -6.39 13.24
CA LYS A 121 9.55 -6.71 14.41
C LYS A 121 10.87 -5.95 14.43
N TYR A 122 11.58 -5.92 13.31
CA TYR A 122 12.83 -5.17 13.19
C TYR A 122 12.60 -3.67 13.40
N SER A 123 11.57 -3.13 12.80
CA SER A 123 11.24 -1.71 12.91
C SER A 123 10.84 -1.30 14.32
N GLU A 124 10.12 -2.15 15.04
CA GLU A 124 9.76 -1.94 16.45
C GLU A 124 11.01 -1.98 17.35
N ASN A 125 11.82 -3.02 17.21
CA ASN A 125 13.02 -3.21 18.04
C ASN A 125 14.08 -2.11 17.87
N PHE A 126 14.19 -1.52 16.69
CA PHE A 126 15.13 -0.44 16.38
C PHE A 126 14.47 0.95 16.38
N ASP A 127 13.23 1.05 16.80
CA ASP A 127 12.42 2.28 16.79
C ASP A 127 12.54 3.07 15.48
N LEU A 128 12.41 2.38 14.35
CA LEU A 128 12.53 3.01 13.04
C LEU A 128 11.38 3.98 12.77
N PRO A 129 11.60 5.09 12.05
CA PRO A 129 10.57 6.06 11.70
C PRO A 129 9.68 5.55 10.55
N ILE A 130 8.96 4.46 10.79
CA ILE A 130 8.05 3.81 9.84
C ILE A 130 6.72 3.49 10.51
N ARG A 131 5.64 3.53 9.71
CA ARG A 131 4.34 2.96 10.02
C ARG A 131 3.92 2.02 8.91
N PHE A 132 3.41 0.86 9.26
CA PHE A 132 2.77 -0.09 8.35
C PHE A 132 1.27 0.12 8.45
N ILE A 133 0.66 0.59 7.36
CA ILE A 133 -0.77 0.82 7.27
C ILE A 133 -1.39 -0.42 6.63
N VAL A 134 -2.10 -1.20 7.44
CA VAL A 134 -2.77 -2.42 6.99
C VAL A 134 -4.19 -2.08 6.55
N GLU A 135 -4.42 -2.21 5.26
CA GLU A 135 -5.69 -1.97 4.57
C GLU A 135 -6.44 -3.29 4.44
N ASP A 136 -7.31 -3.59 5.38
CA ASP A 136 -8.00 -4.89 5.47
C ASP A 136 -9.36 -4.86 4.76
N ASN A 137 -9.43 -5.51 3.62
CA ASN A 137 -10.69 -5.84 2.94
C ASN A 137 -11.03 -7.33 3.00
N ARG A 138 -10.32 -8.09 3.84
CA ARG A 138 -10.40 -9.54 4.03
C ARG A 138 -10.09 -10.38 2.78
N LYS A 139 -9.46 -9.79 1.79
CA LYS A 139 -9.18 -10.49 0.53
C LYS A 139 -7.84 -10.11 -0.06
N SER A 140 -7.17 -11.09 -0.63
CA SER A 140 -6.13 -10.85 -1.61
C SER A 140 -6.60 -11.37 -2.97
N VAL A 141 -6.70 -10.46 -3.93
CA VAL A 141 -7.30 -10.76 -5.23
C VAL A 141 -8.77 -11.20 -5.06
N CYS A 142 -9.06 -12.49 -5.17
CA CYS A 142 -10.38 -13.09 -4.99
C CYS A 142 -10.40 -14.10 -3.83
N THR A 143 -9.28 -14.24 -3.11
CA THR A 143 -9.11 -15.24 -2.05
C THR A 143 -9.31 -14.60 -0.69
N ASP A 144 -10.12 -15.21 0.16
CA ASP A 144 -10.30 -14.78 1.55
C ASP A 144 -9.01 -14.99 2.34
N THR A 145 -8.62 -13.98 3.10
CA THR A 145 -7.37 -13.97 3.87
C THR A 145 -7.39 -14.99 5.00
N TYR A 146 -8.52 -15.09 5.70
CA TYR A 146 -8.64 -16.03 6.83
C TYR A 146 -8.65 -17.47 6.37
N GLU A 147 -9.34 -17.77 5.26
CA GLU A 147 -9.33 -19.11 4.66
C GLU A 147 -7.93 -19.49 4.17
N ALA A 148 -7.25 -18.58 3.49
CA ALA A 148 -5.91 -18.84 2.93
C ALA A 148 -4.88 -19.18 4.00
N TRP A 149 -4.94 -18.51 5.14
CA TRP A 149 -4.01 -18.69 6.25
C TRP A 149 -4.51 -19.66 7.33
N GLY A 150 -5.76 -20.11 7.26
CA GLY A 150 -6.37 -20.97 8.28
C GLY A 150 -6.45 -20.29 9.65
N MET A 151 -6.74 -18.99 9.69
CA MET A 151 -6.68 -18.18 10.89
C MET A 151 -8.07 -17.69 11.32
N THR A 152 -8.19 -17.32 12.59
CA THR A 152 -9.42 -16.77 13.20
C THR A 152 -9.29 -15.31 13.61
N GLY A 153 -8.09 -14.73 13.51
CA GLY A 153 -7.78 -13.34 13.83
C GLY A 153 -6.46 -12.93 13.19
N SER A 154 -6.22 -11.63 13.05
CA SER A 154 -5.04 -11.08 12.40
C SER A 154 -3.86 -11.03 13.35
N SER A 155 -2.77 -11.70 12.99
CA SER A 155 -1.58 -11.82 13.87
C SER A 155 -0.79 -10.50 13.98
N TYR A 156 -0.81 -9.65 12.95
CA TYR A 156 -0.13 -8.35 12.99
C TYR A 156 -0.67 -7.39 14.05
N LEU A 157 -1.91 -7.58 14.51
CA LEU A 157 -2.48 -6.79 15.61
C LEU A 157 -1.86 -7.14 16.97
N GLU A 158 -1.33 -8.35 17.12
CA GLU A 158 -0.73 -8.81 18.37
C GLU A 158 0.73 -8.36 18.53
N TYR A 159 1.49 -8.36 17.41
CA TYR A 159 2.93 -8.05 17.45
C TYR A 159 3.32 -6.71 16.83
N GLY A 160 2.40 -6.01 16.20
CA GLY A 160 2.69 -4.78 15.45
C GLY A 160 3.03 -3.56 16.31
N GLY A 161 2.71 -3.59 17.62
CA GLY A 161 3.00 -2.50 18.54
C GLY A 161 2.51 -1.15 18.02
N ASN A 162 3.36 -0.12 18.17
CA ASN A 162 3.08 1.23 17.70
C ASN A 162 3.41 1.45 16.19
N LYS A 163 3.95 0.44 15.51
CA LYS A 163 4.35 0.56 14.11
C LYS A 163 3.23 0.18 13.14
N VAL A 164 2.19 -0.50 13.61
CA VAL A 164 1.05 -0.90 12.79
C VAL A 164 -0.14 0.04 13.01
N VAL A 165 -0.65 0.57 11.91
CA VAL A 165 -1.95 1.26 11.83
C VAL A 165 -2.87 0.35 11.02
N TYR A 166 -4.05 0.11 11.52
CA TYR A 166 -4.99 -0.82 10.92
C TYR A 166 -6.34 -0.18 10.69
N TYR A 167 -6.93 -0.45 9.54
CA TYR A 167 -8.34 -0.19 9.29
C TYR A 167 -8.97 -1.27 8.41
N GLN A 168 -10.25 -1.52 8.64
CA GLN A 168 -11.04 -2.42 7.83
C GLN A 168 -11.98 -1.63 6.92
N TYR A 169 -12.20 -2.13 5.70
CA TYR A 169 -13.15 -1.55 4.76
C TYR A 169 -13.78 -2.61 3.86
N GLU A 170 -14.91 -2.26 3.27
CA GLU A 170 -15.58 -3.10 2.28
C GLU A 170 -15.39 -2.51 0.89
N THR A 171 -14.98 -3.35 -0.06
CA THR A 171 -14.87 -2.97 -1.46
C THR A 171 -16.08 -3.44 -2.24
N SER A 172 -16.67 -2.55 -3.06
CA SER A 172 -17.77 -2.89 -3.95
C SER A 172 -17.31 -3.52 -5.26
N TYR A 173 -16.02 -3.39 -5.56
CA TYR A 173 -15.50 -3.86 -6.83
C TYR A 173 -14.71 -5.15 -6.68
N PRO A 174 -14.80 -6.07 -7.67
CA PRO A 174 -13.90 -7.20 -7.73
C PRO A 174 -12.46 -6.74 -7.95
N HIS A 175 -11.53 -7.67 -7.85
CA HIS A 175 -10.08 -7.39 -7.88
C HIS A 175 -9.62 -6.46 -9.03
N ALA A 176 -10.18 -6.53 -10.20
CA ALA A 176 -9.79 -5.70 -11.35
C ALA A 176 -10.28 -4.23 -11.29
N GLY A 177 -11.03 -3.84 -10.25
CA GLY A 177 -11.30 -2.45 -9.90
C GLY A 177 -12.28 -1.67 -10.77
N ALA A 178 -12.82 -2.22 -11.83
CA ALA A 178 -13.79 -1.55 -12.70
C ALA A 178 -15.24 -2.08 -12.53
N GLY A 179 -15.51 -2.84 -11.46
CA GLY A 179 -16.80 -3.52 -11.27
C GLY A 179 -16.93 -4.82 -12.06
N GLU A 180 -16.14 -5.00 -13.08
CA GLU A 180 -16.10 -6.19 -13.93
C GLU A 180 -14.67 -6.73 -14.03
N ARG A 181 -14.54 -8.07 -14.06
CA ARG A 181 -13.28 -8.72 -14.35
C ARG A 181 -13.09 -8.80 -15.86
N VAL A 182 -12.13 -8.05 -16.38
CA VAL A 182 -11.74 -8.13 -17.80
C VAL A 182 -10.48 -8.97 -17.92
N GLN A 183 -10.52 -9.98 -18.78
CA GLN A 183 -9.34 -10.77 -19.20
C GLN A 183 -9.09 -10.50 -20.67
N PHE A 184 -7.83 -10.27 -21.01
CA PHE A 184 -7.39 -10.11 -22.40
C PHE A 184 -6.92 -11.45 -22.97
#